data_14b6de436e8180a30cbcadd906e1ee49
#
_entry.id   14b6de436e8180a30cbcadd906e1ee49
#
_cell.length_a   1.000
_cell.length_b   1.000
_cell.length_c   1.000
_cell.angle_alpha   90.00
_cell.angle_beta   90.00
_cell.angle_gamma   90.00
#
_symmetry.space_group_name_H-M   'P 1'
#
loop_
_entity.id
_entity.type
_entity.pdbx_description
1 polymer ?
#
loop_
_entity_poly.entity_id
_entity_poly.type
_entity_poly.pdbx_seq_one_letter_code
_entity_poly.pdbx_strand_id
1 'polypeptide(L)'
;YPLVLQNVEKKKKQKEAPLLYDLTELQRDASARFGYSAKQTLNLMQSLYETHKVLTYPRTDSRYLTKDIVPTLKERLDAVSIGPYKALAQQAKRSPLNGKLSFVNDAKVSDHHAIIPTEQYVQLSALSNEERRIYDLVVRRFLAVLLPPCVYEETVIQASIEKECFTARGKRMVEKGWQEAYEDNRYDDEDEAKEEVREQNLPLLQAGMKFDQPKISLREGKTKPPARFTE
;
A
#
# COMPACT_ATOMS: atom_id res chain seq x y z
N TYR A 1 -10.08 -39.82 16.16
CA TYR A 1 -8.77 -39.84 15.52
C TYR A 1 -8.07 -38.49 15.73
N PRO A 2 -6.76 -38.44 16.02
CA PRO A 2 -6.03 -37.20 16.19
C PRO A 2 -5.79 -36.50 14.87
N LEU A 3 -5.76 -35.15 14.90
CA LEU A 3 -5.24 -34.32 13.80
C LEU A 3 -3.71 -34.34 13.87
N VAL A 4 -3.05 -34.75 12.81
CA VAL A 4 -1.58 -34.82 12.74
C VAL A 4 -1.07 -33.77 11.75
N LEU A 5 -0.13 -32.93 12.19
CA LEU A 5 0.54 -31.96 11.31
C LEU A 5 1.57 -32.71 10.44
N GLN A 6 1.32 -32.75 9.14
CA GLN A 6 2.19 -33.38 8.17
C GLN A 6 3.36 -32.49 7.76
N ASN A 7 3.06 -31.21 7.53
CA ASN A 7 4.06 -30.25 7.12
C ASN A 7 3.73 -28.86 7.68
N VAL A 8 4.77 -28.10 8.04
CA VAL A 8 4.68 -26.70 8.44
C VAL A 8 5.76 -25.93 7.70
N GLU A 9 5.37 -25.20 6.71
CA GLU A 9 6.27 -24.40 5.88
C GLU A 9 6.13 -22.92 6.24
N LYS A 10 7.25 -22.24 6.51
CA LYS A 10 7.34 -20.81 6.79
C LYS A 10 8.21 -20.13 5.74
N LYS A 11 7.67 -19.09 5.12
CA LYS A 11 8.39 -18.31 4.11
C LYS A 11 8.30 -16.83 4.43
N LYS A 12 9.44 -16.15 4.50
CA LYS A 12 9.47 -14.69 4.52
C LYS A 12 9.28 -14.18 3.09
N LYS A 13 8.36 -13.25 2.93
CA LYS A 13 8.08 -12.55 1.67
C LYS A 13 8.20 -11.05 1.88
N GLN A 14 8.55 -10.35 0.82
CA GLN A 14 8.60 -8.89 0.78
C GLN A 14 7.56 -8.39 -0.21
N LYS A 15 6.92 -7.26 0.12
CA LYS A 15 5.99 -6.56 -0.76
C LYS A 15 6.44 -5.11 -0.87
N GLU A 16 6.70 -4.68 -2.08
CA GLU A 16 7.03 -3.29 -2.41
C GLU A 16 5.80 -2.38 -2.24
N ALA A 17 6.07 -1.09 -2.04
CA ALA A 17 5.01 -0.10 -2.04
C ALA A 17 4.30 -0.05 -3.40
N PRO A 18 2.99 0.30 -3.42
CA PRO A 18 2.31 0.60 -4.67
C PRO A 18 3.03 1.74 -5.39
N LEU A 19 3.05 1.72 -6.72
CA LEU A 19 3.64 2.80 -7.51
C LEU A 19 2.96 4.15 -7.22
N LEU A 20 3.64 5.22 -7.58
CA LEU A 20 3.12 6.58 -7.50
C LEU A 20 1.79 6.72 -8.25
N TYR A 21 1.09 7.82 -8.04
CA TYR A 21 -0.16 8.10 -8.71
C TYR A 21 0.06 8.67 -10.12
N ASP A 22 -0.68 8.13 -11.09
CA ASP A 22 -1.20 8.86 -12.23
C ASP A 22 -2.57 9.45 -11.89
N LEU A 23 -3.18 10.17 -12.83
CA LEU A 23 -4.50 10.78 -12.59
C LEU A 23 -5.58 9.72 -12.35
N THR A 24 -5.59 8.64 -13.10
CA THR A 24 -6.63 7.61 -13.03
C THR A 24 -6.60 6.88 -11.69
N GLU A 25 -5.43 6.46 -11.22
CA GLU A 25 -5.30 5.80 -9.91
C GLU A 25 -5.67 6.73 -8.76
N LEU A 26 -5.30 8.02 -8.85
CA LEU A 26 -5.71 8.97 -7.83
C LEU A 26 -7.23 9.19 -7.81
N GLN A 27 -7.87 9.27 -8.99
CA GLN A 27 -9.33 9.36 -9.10
C GLN A 27 -10.02 8.13 -8.51
N ARG A 28 -9.50 6.92 -8.77
CA ARG A 28 -10.02 5.67 -8.19
C ARG A 28 -9.92 5.66 -6.67
N ASP A 29 -8.75 5.98 -6.11
CA ASP A 29 -8.57 6.01 -4.65
C ASP A 29 -9.43 7.10 -4.00
N ALA A 30 -9.55 8.29 -4.61
CA ALA A 30 -10.40 9.37 -4.11
C ALA A 30 -11.89 8.98 -4.15
N SER A 31 -12.32 8.29 -5.20
CA SER A 31 -13.69 7.77 -5.31
C SER A 31 -13.97 6.70 -4.26
N ALA A 32 -13.08 5.72 -4.12
CA ALA A 32 -13.26 4.63 -3.17
C ALA A 32 -13.28 5.09 -1.70
N ARG A 33 -12.44 6.09 -1.35
CA ARG A 33 -12.29 6.55 0.03
C ARG A 33 -13.22 7.69 0.43
N PHE A 34 -13.53 8.58 -0.50
CA PHE A 34 -14.23 9.83 -0.21
C PHE A 34 -15.51 10.00 -1.04
N GLY A 35 -15.78 9.10 -2.00
CA GLY A 35 -16.91 9.24 -2.91
C GLY A 35 -16.77 10.39 -3.90
N TYR A 36 -15.56 10.86 -4.18
CA TYR A 36 -15.33 11.96 -5.11
C TYR A 36 -15.47 11.47 -6.55
N SER A 37 -16.13 12.27 -7.39
CA SER A 37 -16.15 12.01 -8.83
C SER A 37 -14.78 12.28 -9.46
N ALA A 38 -14.54 11.69 -10.64
CA ALA A 38 -13.30 11.92 -11.40
C ALA A 38 -13.09 13.42 -11.69
N LYS A 39 -14.17 14.15 -12.04
CA LYS A 39 -14.13 15.61 -12.28
C LYS A 39 -13.80 16.38 -11.03
N GLN A 40 -14.40 16.06 -9.89
CA GLN A 40 -14.11 16.70 -8.61
C GLN A 40 -12.65 16.51 -8.22
N THR A 41 -12.14 15.29 -8.31
CA THR A 41 -10.74 14.97 -8.02
C THR A 41 -9.79 15.77 -8.90
N LEU A 42 -10.05 15.85 -10.21
CA LEU A 42 -9.24 16.65 -11.11
C LEU A 42 -9.25 18.13 -10.78
N ASN A 43 -10.41 18.70 -10.43
CA ASN A 43 -10.51 20.12 -10.05
C ASN A 43 -9.70 20.42 -8.78
N LEU A 44 -9.77 19.55 -7.77
CA LEU A 44 -8.97 19.67 -6.55
C LEU A 44 -7.47 19.56 -6.85
N MET A 45 -7.09 18.64 -7.72
CA MET A 45 -5.71 18.50 -8.18
C MET A 45 -5.22 19.74 -8.92
N GLN A 46 -6.04 20.34 -9.79
CA GLN A 46 -5.67 21.57 -10.49
C GLN A 46 -5.46 22.72 -9.50
N SER A 47 -6.29 22.86 -8.48
CA SER A 47 -6.08 23.86 -7.43
C SER A 47 -4.76 23.65 -6.68
N LEU A 48 -4.45 22.40 -6.31
CA LEU A 48 -3.20 22.05 -5.62
C LEU A 48 -1.95 22.28 -6.51
N TYR A 49 -2.09 22.15 -7.82
CA TYR A 49 -1.04 22.40 -8.79
C TYR A 49 -0.90 23.89 -9.15
N GLU A 50 -2.00 24.57 -9.54
CA GLU A 50 -1.95 25.93 -10.11
C GLU A 50 -1.93 27.01 -9.02
N THR A 51 -2.78 26.86 -7.98
CA THR A 51 -2.96 27.86 -6.94
C THR A 51 -1.96 27.67 -5.80
N HIS A 52 -1.94 26.48 -5.22
CA HIS A 52 -1.07 26.19 -4.07
C HIS A 52 0.35 25.78 -4.49
N LYS A 53 0.54 25.28 -5.70
CA LYS A 53 1.82 24.84 -6.29
C LYS A 53 2.54 23.76 -5.47
N VAL A 54 1.77 22.97 -4.73
CA VAL A 54 2.30 21.94 -3.81
C VAL A 54 2.34 20.52 -4.40
N LEU A 55 1.68 20.31 -5.55
CA LEU A 55 1.71 19.06 -6.30
C LEU A 55 2.15 19.30 -7.75
N THR A 56 2.68 18.26 -8.40
CA THR A 56 3.08 18.32 -9.80
C THR A 56 1.87 18.22 -10.74
N TYR A 57 2.11 18.34 -12.04
CA TYR A 57 1.07 18.40 -13.08
C TYR A 57 0.10 17.21 -13.00
N PRO A 58 -1.22 17.44 -12.93
CA PRO A 58 -2.19 16.39 -12.62
C PRO A 58 -2.54 15.47 -13.79
N ARG A 59 -2.41 15.94 -15.03
CA ARG A 59 -2.83 15.17 -16.23
C ARG A 59 -1.67 14.33 -16.74
N THR A 60 -1.34 13.27 -16.02
CA THR A 60 -0.31 12.31 -16.39
C THR A 60 -0.86 10.90 -16.36
N ASP A 61 -0.37 10.06 -17.25
CA ASP A 61 -0.62 8.62 -17.33
C ASP A 61 0.53 7.79 -16.74
N SER A 62 1.62 8.46 -16.31
CA SER A 62 2.77 7.79 -15.76
C SER A 62 2.68 7.66 -14.23
N ARG A 63 3.10 6.50 -13.74
CA ARG A 63 3.27 6.18 -12.32
C ARG A 63 4.74 6.14 -11.90
N TYR A 64 5.63 6.65 -12.76
CA TYR A 64 7.08 6.61 -12.58
C TYR A 64 7.67 8.02 -12.60
N LEU A 65 8.84 8.15 -12.00
CA LEU A 65 9.69 9.33 -12.12
C LEU A 65 10.80 9.09 -13.14
N THR A 66 11.34 10.17 -13.66
CA THR A 66 12.57 10.18 -14.46
C THR A 66 13.80 10.35 -13.56
N LYS A 67 14.97 10.00 -14.05
CA LYS A 67 16.24 10.07 -13.29
C LYS A 67 16.62 11.49 -12.88
N ASP A 68 16.26 12.49 -13.69
CA ASP A 68 16.50 13.90 -13.40
C ASP A 68 15.72 14.43 -12.19
N ILE A 69 14.61 13.78 -11.80
CA ILE A 69 13.84 14.12 -10.62
C ILE A 69 14.50 13.61 -9.33
N VAL A 70 15.28 12.53 -9.39
CA VAL A 70 15.88 11.90 -8.21
C VAL A 70 16.70 12.87 -7.33
N PRO A 71 17.54 13.77 -7.87
CA PRO A 71 18.26 14.75 -7.06
C PRO A 71 17.35 15.69 -6.25
N THR A 72 16.13 15.94 -6.71
CA THR A 72 15.18 16.86 -6.05
C THR A 72 14.39 16.19 -4.92
N LEU A 73 14.41 14.86 -4.80
CA LEU A 73 13.61 14.12 -3.81
C LEU A 73 13.87 14.56 -2.37
N LYS A 74 15.12 14.95 -2.07
CA LYS A 74 15.50 15.41 -0.74
C LYS A 74 14.82 16.72 -0.36
N GLU A 75 14.78 17.69 -1.27
CA GLU A 75 14.07 18.97 -1.07
C GLU A 75 12.57 18.77 -0.95
N ARG A 76 12.00 17.86 -1.75
CA ARG A 76 10.56 17.50 -1.67
C ARG A 76 10.23 16.85 -0.32
N LEU A 77 11.11 15.99 0.19
CA LEU A 77 10.96 15.41 1.53
C LEU A 77 11.04 16.48 2.63
N ASP A 78 11.88 17.51 2.45
CA ASP A 78 11.94 18.66 3.36
C ASP A 78 10.62 19.43 3.34
N ALA A 79 10.09 19.71 2.16
CA ALA A 79 8.84 20.47 1.98
C ALA A 79 7.62 19.78 2.61
N VAL A 80 7.55 18.44 2.55
CA VAL A 80 6.45 17.67 3.17
C VAL A 80 6.68 17.31 4.63
N SER A 81 7.84 17.66 5.20
CA SER A 81 8.22 17.29 6.58
C SER A 81 7.51 18.13 7.64
N ILE A 82 6.19 18.21 7.59
CA ILE A 82 5.34 19.00 8.49
C ILE A 82 4.18 18.15 9.03
N GLY A 83 3.62 18.60 10.16
CA GLY A 83 2.43 17.98 10.76
C GLY A 83 2.51 16.45 10.82
N PRO A 84 1.50 15.73 10.32
CA PRO A 84 1.43 14.29 10.41
C PRO A 84 2.49 13.55 9.57
N TYR A 85 3.11 14.23 8.60
CA TYR A 85 4.08 13.62 7.68
C TYR A 85 5.52 13.67 8.20
N LYS A 86 5.79 14.48 9.24
CA LYS A 86 7.17 14.78 9.70
C LYS A 86 7.98 13.53 10.04
N ALA A 87 7.42 12.61 10.81
CA ALA A 87 8.12 11.40 11.22
C ALA A 87 8.43 10.49 10.02
N LEU A 88 7.46 10.28 9.13
CA LEU A 88 7.62 9.48 7.92
C LEU A 88 8.62 10.09 6.93
N ALA A 89 8.59 11.41 6.74
CA ALA A 89 9.53 12.11 5.87
C ALA A 89 10.97 12.00 6.41
N GLN A 90 11.15 12.09 7.72
CA GLN A 90 12.46 11.88 8.35
C GLN A 90 12.96 10.44 8.21
N GLN A 91 12.08 9.46 8.28
CA GLN A 91 12.42 8.06 8.04
C GLN A 91 12.80 7.84 6.57
N ALA A 92 12.01 8.34 5.63
CA ALA A 92 12.29 8.26 4.20
C ALA A 92 13.63 8.90 3.80
N LYS A 93 14.04 9.99 4.46
CA LYS A 93 15.37 10.64 4.24
C LYS A 93 16.55 9.74 4.60
N ARG A 94 16.35 8.75 5.47
CA ARG A 94 17.42 7.79 5.86
C ARG A 94 17.58 6.68 4.83
N SER A 95 16.60 6.49 3.97
CA SER A 95 16.67 5.50 2.89
C SER A 95 17.66 5.99 1.83
N PRO A 96 18.52 5.10 1.29
CA PRO A 96 19.44 5.47 0.23
C PRO A 96 18.67 5.83 -1.04
N LEU A 97 18.78 7.08 -1.47
CA LEU A 97 18.17 7.57 -2.72
C LEU A 97 19.11 7.37 -3.94
N ASN A 98 20.22 6.67 -3.73
CA ASN A 98 21.21 6.32 -4.74
C ASN A 98 21.07 4.82 -5.04
N GLY A 99 20.80 4.48 -6.27
CA GLY A 99 20.64 3.10 -6.70
C GLY A 99 19.43 2.89 -7.60
N LYS A 100 19.07 1.64 -7.79
CA LYS A 100 17.90 1.29 -8.61
C LYS A 100 16.62 1.46 -7.77
N LEU A 101 15.92 2.57 -7.98
CA LEU A 101 14.63 2.85 -7.36
C LEU A 101 13.52 2.24 -8.24
N SER A 102 12.66 1.41 -7.66
CA SER A 102 11.60 0.69 -8.41
C SER A 102 10.59 1.61 -9.09
N PHE A 103 10.43 2.83 -8.58
CA PHE A 103 9.54 3.86 -9.09
C PHE A 103 10.21 4.86 -10.06
N VAL A 104 11.47 4.62 -10.45
CA VAL A 104 12.21 5.46 -11.41
C VAL A 104 12.44 4.68 -12.70
N ASN A 105 11.85 5.17 -13.80
CA ASN A 105 12.00 4.53 -15.11
C ASN A 105 11.69 5.52 -16.23
N ASP A 106 12.73 6.06 -16.88
CA ASP A 106 12.59 7.04 -17.97
C ASP A 106 11.75 6.51 -19.14
N ALA A 107 11.84 5.21 -19.45
CA ALA A 107 11.10 4.61 -20.55
C ALA A 107 9.57 4.50 -20.31
N LYS A 108 9.13 4.70 -19.06
CA LYS A 108 7.71 4.69 -18.67
C LYS A 108 7.16 6.09 -18.37
N VAL A 109 7.88 7.11 -18.75
CA VAL A 109 7.45 8.51 -18.66
C VAL A 109 7.46 9.08 -20.06
N SER A 110 6.30 9.53 -20.54
CA SER A 110 6.15 10.20 -21.85
C SER A 110 6.39 11.70 -21.69
N ASP A 111 5.33 12.46 -21.47
CA ASP A 111 5.38 13.92 -21.36
C ASP A 111 5.55 14.39 -19.91
N HIS A 112 4.90 13.71 -18.96
CA HIS A 112 4.89 14.07 -17.55
C HIS A 112 5.11 12.84 -16.68
N HIS A 113 5.94 12.99 -15.64
CA HIS A 113 6.12 11.98 -14.62
C HIS A 113 4.90 11.87 -13.68
N ALA A 114 4.91 10.89 -12.78
CA ALA A 114 3.88 10.67 -11.78
C ALA A 114 3.60 11.92 -10.92
N ILE A 115 2.41 11.96 -10.32
CA ILE A 115 1.98 13.02 -9.42
C ILE A 115 2.72 12.86 -8.10
N ILE A 116 3.49 13.87 -7.71
CA ILE A 116 4.26 13.93 -6.46
C ILE A 116 4.21 15.35 -5.85
N PRO A 117 4.55 15.50 -4.57
CA PRO A 117 4.77 16.82 -3.97
C PRO A 117 5.89 17.58 -4.69
N THR A 118 5.76 18.90 -4.74
CA THR A 118 6.82 19.82 -5.19
C THR A 118 7.77 20.16 -4.05
N GLU A 119 8.75 21.01 -4.31
CA GLU A 119 9.66 21.57 -3.31
C GLU A 119 9.00 22.73 -2.51
N GLN A 120 7.76 23.10 -2.88
CA GLN A 120 7.01 24.16 -2.20
C GLN A 120 6.51 23.68 -0.83
N TYR A 121 6.84 24.42 0.22
CA TYR A 121 6.31 24.19 1.55
C TYR A 121 4.81 24.41 1.59
N VAL A 122 4.07 23.40 2.02
CA VAL A 122 2.62 23.47 2.12
C VAL A 122 2.17 24.15 3.40
N GLN A 123 1.19 25.03 3.28
CA GLN A 123 0.46 25.59 4.41
C GLN A 123 -0.86 24.82 4.58
N LEU A 124 -0.85 23.76 5.39
CA LEU A 124 -2.03 22.87 5.53
C LEU A 124 -3.30 23.63 5.94
N SER A 125 -3.18 24.73 6.70
CA SER A 125 -4.31 25.57 7.10
C SER A 125 -4.94 26.35 5.93
N ALA A 126 -4.21 26.57 4.85
CA ALA A 126 -4.70 27.24 3.66
C ALA A 126 -5.47 26.31 2.70
N LEU A 127 -5.35 25.01 2.88
CA LEU A 127 -6.06 24.02 2.07
C LEU A 127 -7.47 23.79 2.61
N SER A 128 -8.45 23.66 1.72
CA SER A 128 -9.77 23.15 2.09
C SER A 128 -9.69 21.72 2.61
N ASN A 129 -10.73 21.23 3.26
CA ASN A 129 -10.76 19.85 3.74
C ASN A 129 -10.67 18.83 2.59
N GLU A 130 -11.26 19.13 1.45
CA GLU A 130 -11.22 18.28 0.27
C GLU A 130 -9.83 18.28 -0.37
N GLU A 131 -9.21 19.46 -0.50
CA GLU A 131 -7.82 19.57 -0.98
C GLU A 131 -6.84 18.84 -0.06
N ARG A 132 -7.02 18.93 1.26
CA ARG A 132 -6.18 18.17 2.22
C ARG A 132 -6.28 16.68 2.02
N ARG A 133 -7.46 16.14 1.75
CA ARG A 133 -7.65 14.70 1.50
C ARG A 133 -6.89 14.24 0.26
N ILE A 134 -6.97 15.00 -0.83
CA ILE A 134 -6.21 14.68 -2.05
C ILE A 134 -4.71 14.84 -1.83
N TYR A 135 -4.29 15.90 -1.17
CA TYR A 135 -2.90 16.13 -0.81
C TYR A 135 -2.35 15.00 0.06
N ASP A 136 -3.11 14.56 1.07
CA ASP A 136 -2.76 13.43 1.95
C ASP A 136 -2.54 12.12 1.17
N LEU A 137 -3.42 11.79 0.23
CA LEU A 137 -3.24 10.61 -0.63
C LEU A 137 -1.90 10.66 -1.38
N VAL A 138 -1.60 11.78 -2.02
CA VAL A 138 -0.39 11.93 -2.82
C VAL A 138 0.86 11.89 -1.94
N VAL A 139 0.88 12.63 -0.83
CA VAL A 139 2.04 12.67 0.09
C VAL A 139 2.31 11.30 0.69
N ARG A 140 1.28 10.59 1.17
CA ARG A 140 1.46 9.24 1.74
C ARG A 140 1.98 8.25 0.69
N ARG A 141 1.48 8.30 -0.54
CA ARG A 141 1.98 7.46 -1.64
C ARG A 141 3.44 7.79 -1.98
N PHE A 142 3.80 9.06 -2.01
CA PHE A 142 5.16 9.53 -2.22
C PHE A 142 6.10 9.06 -1.11
N LEU A 143 5.69 9.16 0.15
CA LEU A 143 6.48 8.67 1.29
C LEU A 143 6.60 7.15 1.26
N ALA A 144 5.53 6.44 0.94
CA ALA A 144 5.51 4.98 0.89
C ALA A 144 6.55 4.39 -0.08
N VAL A 145 6.69 4.95 -1.30
CA VAL A 145 7.67 4.43 -2.28
C VAL A 145 9.13 4.69 -1.86
N LEU A 146 9.35 5.61 -0.91
CA LEU A 146 10.67 5.95 -0.37
C LEU A 146 10.99 5.18 0.92
N LEU A 147 10.04 4.43 1.47
CA LEU A 147 10.22 3.57 2.63
C LEU A 147 10.59 2.14 2.19
N PRO A 148 11.22 1.35 3.06
CA PRO A 148 11.58 -0.03 2.74
C PRO A 148 10.32 -0.88 2.47
N PRO A 149 10.48 -2.01 1.74
CA PRO A 149 9.39 -2.97 1.55
C PRO A 149 8.82 -3.46 2.88
N CYS A 150 7.56 -3.81 2.92
CA CYS A 150 7.02 -4.54 4.06
C CYS A 150 7.47 -6.00 4.00
N VAL A 151 7.75 -6.59 5.16
CA VAL A 151 8.15 -7.99 5.29
C VAL A 151 7.09 -8.74 6.08
N TYR A 152 6.61 -9.84 5.54
CA TYR A 152 5.68 -10.72 6.23
C TYR A 152 6.14 -12.18 6.14
N GLU A 153 5.78 -12.95 7.18
CA GLU A 153 5.99 -14.40 7.23
C GLU A 153 4.67 -15.09 6.89
N GLU A 154 4.69 -15.87 5.86
CA GLU A 154 3.60 -16.75 5.46
C GLU A 154 3.84 -18.14 6.02
N THR A 155 2.86 -18.70 6.73
CA THR A 155 2.89 -20.04 7.27
C THR A 155 1.83 -20.89 6.57
N VAL A 156 2.23 -21.99 5.99
CA VAL A 156 1.32 -22.98 5.41
C VAL A 156 1.45 -24.28 6.21
N ILE A 157 0.32 -24.75 6.72
CA ILE A 157 0.22 -25.96 7.51
C ILE A 157 -0.59 -26.98 6.72
N GLN A 158 -0.06 -28.16 6.57
CA GLN A 158 -0.77 -29.33 6.06
C GLN A 158 -0.97 -30.30 7.21
N ALA A 159 -2.20 -30.71 7.43
CA ALA A 159 -2.57 -31.64 8.48
C ALA A 159 -3.49 -32.72 7.91
N SER A 160 -3.56 -33.85 8.60
CA SER A 160 -4.47 -34.95 8.23
C SER A 160 -5.19 -35.52 9.45
N ILE A 161 -6.40 -35.98 9.21
CA ILE A 161 -7.13 -36.91 10.10
C ILE A 161 -7.43 -38.14 9.25
N GLU A 162 -6.79 -39.25 9.54
CA GLU A 162 -6.80 -40.46 8.69
C GLU A 162 -6.46 -40.14 7.22
N LYS A 163 -7.46 -40.21 6.31
CA LYS A 163 -7.29 -39.95 4.87
C LYS A 163 -7.68 -38.53 4.45
N GLU A 164 -8.27 -37.75 5.35
CA GLU A 164 -8.72 -36.41 5.05
C GLU A 164 -7.61 -35.37 5.29
N CYS A 165 -7.36 -34.55 4.29
CA CYS A 165 -6.33 -33.51 4.33
C CYS A 165 -6.92 -32.13 4.62
N PHE A 166 -6.24 -31.40 5.49
CA PHE A 166 -6.60 -30.03 5.88
C PHE A 166 -5.42 -29.11 5.61
N THR A 167 -5.71 -27.92 5.10
CA THR A 167 -4.70 -26.87 4.90
C THR A 167 -5.10 -25.61 5.65
N ALA A 168 -4.17 -25.07 6.43
CA ALA A 168 -4.31 -23.76 7.06
C ALA A 168 -3.22 -22.83 6.54
N ARG A 169 -3.56 -21.56 6.34
CA ARG A 169 -2.63 -20.51 5.94
C ARG A 169 -2.73 -19.36 6.93
N GLY A 170 -1.58 -18.87 7.37
CA GLY A 170 -1.47 -17.70 8.23
C GLY A 170 -0.45 -16.74 7.65
N LYS A 171 -0.68 -15.45 7.91
CA LYS A 171 0.22 -14.36 7.52
C LYS A 171 0.50 -13.52 8.76
N ARG A 172 1.77 -13.28 9.05
CA ARG A 172 2.20 -12.44 10.16
C ARG A 172 3.10 -11.33 9.65
N MET A 173 2.77 -10.07 9.94
CA MET A 173 3.63 -8.94 9.65
C MET A 173 4.89 -9.00 10.52
N VAL A 174 6.06 -8.91 9.89
CA VAL A 174 7.37 -8.88 10.54
C VAL A 174 7.91 -7.45 10.58
N GLU A 175 7.88 -6.76 9.45
CA GLU A 175 8.28 -5.36 9.31
C GLU A 175 7.24 -4.61 8.49
N LYS A 176 6.72 -3.52 9.03
CA LYS A 176 5.66 -2.74 8.38
C LYS A 176 6.16 -2.03 7.11
N GLY A 177 7.39 -1.54 7.14
CA GLY A 177 7.97 -0.82 6.01
C GLY A 177 7.05 0.30 5.50
N TRP A 178 6.79 0.34 4.20
CA TRP A 178 5.94 1.36 3.58
C TRP A 178 4.51 1.45 4.12
N GLN A 179 3.99 0.38 4.74
CA GLN A 179 2.64 0.40 5.33
C GLN A 179 2.52 1.38 6.50
N GLU A 180 3.63 1.78 7.14
CA GLU A 180 3.63 2.82 8.16
C GLU A 180 3.05 4.15 7.63
N ALA A 181 3.18 4.42 6.33
CA ALA A 181 2.60 5.61 5.71
C ALA A 181 1.05 5.64 5.76
N TYR A 182 0.41 4.51 6.02
CA TYR A 182 -1.05 4.35 5.99
C TYR A 182 -1.66 3.92 7.34
N GLU A 183 -0.90 3.94 8.44
CA GLU A 183 -1.37 3.46 9.75
C GLU A 183 -2.66 4.14 10.23
N ASP A 184 -2.82 5.43 9.98
CA ASP A 184 -4.01 6.20 10.36
C ASP A 184 -5.21 5.97 9.41
N ASN A 185 -4.93 5.49 8.20
CA ASN A 185 -5.92 5.20 7.16
C ASN A 185 -5.59 3.82 6.58
N ARG A 186 -6.29 2.78 7.00
CA ARG A 186 -6.09 1.42 6.46
C ARG A 186 -6.10 1.47 4.94
N TYR A 187 -4.97 1.16 4.35
CA TYR A 187 -4.85 0.91 2.93
C TYR A 187 -5.44 -0.49 2.71
N ASP A 188 -6.74 -0.53 2.36
CA ASP A 188 -7.37 -1.77 1.91
C ASP A 188 -6.82 -2.06 0.52
N ASP A 189 -5.80 -2.92 0.47
CA ASP A 189 -5.24 -3.42 -0.77
C ASP A 189 -6.32 -4.30 -1.41
N GLU A 190 -6.91 -3.86 -2.54
CA GLU A 190 -7.93 -4.64 -3.27
C GLU A 190 -7.41 -6.04 -3.67
N ASP A 191 -6.08 -6.20 -3.74
CA ASP A 191 -5.45 -7.50 -3.99
C ASP A 191 -5.48 -8.42 -2.75
N GLU A 192 -5.57 -7.89 -1.53
CA GLU A 192 -5.75 -8.72 -0.32
C GLU A 192 -7.18 -9.27 -0.18
N ALA A 193 -8.17 -8.64 -0.81
CA ALA A 193 -9.55 -9.13 -0.82
C ALA A 193 -9.73 -10.41 -1.65
N LYS A 194 -8.75 -10.78 -2.50
CA LYS A 194 -8.79 -11.99 -3.34
C LYS A 194 -8.18 -13.21 -2.69
N GLU A 195 -7.34 -13.06 -1.67
CA GLU A 195 -6.81 -14.17 -0.88
C GLU A 195 -7.25 -14.00 0.57
N GLU A 196 -8.17 -14.84 1.03
CA GLU A 196 -8.62 -14.93 2.43
C GLU A 196 -7.51 -15.42 3.38
N VAL A 197 -6.31 -14.87 3.30
CA VAL A 197 -5.27 -15.08 4.31
C VAL A 197 -5.42 -13.96 5.34
N ARG A 198 -6.33 -14.16 6.28
CA ARG A 198 -6.47 -13.29 7.45
C ARG A 198 -5.14 -13.23 8.19
N GLU A 199 -4.77 -12.06 8.70
CA GLU A 199 -3.71 -11.97 9.70
C GLU A 199 -4.09 -12.89 10.88
N GLN A 200 -3.53 -14.09 10.87
CA GLN A 200 -3.67 -15.05 11.94
C GLN A 200 -2.28 -15.32 12.51
N ASN A 201 -2.09 -14.91 13.75
CA ASN A 201 -0.95 -15.37 14.53
C ASN A 201 -1.16 -16.84 14.86
N LEU A 202 -0.67 -17.70 13.98
CA LEU A 202 -0.65 -19.13 14.26
C LEU A 202 0.36 -19.40 15.36
N PRO A 203 0.05 -20.29 16.32
CA PRO A 203 1.00 -20.68 17.36
C PRO A 203 2.25 -21.33 16.75
N LEU A 204 3.29 -21.51 17.55
CA LEU A 204 4.48 -22.24 17.14
C LEU A 204 4.12 -23.72 16.94
N LEU A 205 3.97 -24.10 15.68
CA LEU A 205 3.63 -25.45 15.24
C LEU A 205 4.80 -26.10 14.53
N GLN A 206 4.92 -27.41 14.70
CA GLN A 206 5.96 -28.24 14.06
C GLN A 206 5.32 -29.48 13.42
N ALA A 207 5.91 -29.98 12.35
CA ALA A 207 5.51 -31.24 11.76
C ALA A 207 5.59 -32.37 12.79
N GLY A 208 4.66 -33.31 12.74
CA GLY A 208 4.54 -34.40 13.68
C GLY A 208 3.73 -34.14 14.95
N MET A 209 3.37 -32.85 15.23
CA MET A 209 2.45 -32.55 16.34
C MET A 209 1.10 -33.20 16.13
N LYS A 210 0.51 -33.71 17.23
CA LYS A 210 -0.80 -34.34 17.25
C LYS A 210 -1.73 -33.59 18.16
N PHE A 211 -2.96 -33.45 17.72
CA PHE A 211 -4.04 -32.80 18.49
C PHE A 211 -5.17 -33.78 18.64
N ASP A 212 -5.42 -34.20 19.87
CA ASP A 212 -6.51 -35.12 20.19
C ASP A 212 -7.85 -34.39 20.18
N GLN A 213 -8.91 -35.07 19.73
CA GLN A 213 -10.27 -34.58 19.70
C GLN A 213 -10.47 -33.21 18.96
N PRO A 214 -10.00 -33.07 17.72
CA PRO A 214 -10.23 -31.85 16.96
C PRO A 214 -11.73 -31.64 16.72
N LYS A 215 -12.19 -30.38 16.88
CA LYS A 215 -13.55 -30.01 16.51
C LYS A 215 -13.61 -29.69 15.04
N ILE A 216 -14.39 -30.45 14.29
CA ILE A 216 -14.64 -30.21 12.86
C ILE A 216 -16.01 -29.56 12.71
N SER A 217 -16.10 -28.45 11.97
CA SER A 217 -17.36 -27.82 11.61
C SER A 217 -17.40 -27.56 10.11
N LEU A 218 -18.52 -27.95 9.50
CA LEU A 218 -18.82 -27.58 8.11
C LEU A 218 -19.47 -26.20 8.08
N ARG A 219 -18.96 -25.32 7.24
CA ARG A 219 -19.58 -24.00 6.97
C ARG A 219 -19.97 -23.93 5.51
N GLU A 220 -21.22 -23.63 5.27
CA GLU A 220 -21.72 -23.35 3.94
C GLU A 220 -21.60 -21.83 3.66
N GLY A 221 -21.13 -21.49 2.48
CA GLY A 221 -20.98 -20.10 2.03
C GLY A 221 -21.48 -19.93 0.59
N LYS A 222 -21.89 -18.71 0.25
CA LYS A 222 -22.23 -18.34 -1.13
C LYS A 222 -21.21 -17.33 -1.63
N THR A 223 -20.70 -17.56 -2.84
CA THR A 223 -19.89 -16.57 -3.54
C THR A 223 -20.73 -15.33 -3.86
N LYS A 224 -20.14 -14.15 -3.76
CA LYS A 224 -20.75 -12.90 -4.19
C LYS A 224 -20.23 -12.54 -5.59
N PRO A 225 -21.08 -11.95 -6.45
CA PRO A 225 -20.58 -11.41 -7.71
C PRO A 225 -19.58 -10.27 -7.44
N PRO A 226 -18.67 -9.98 -8.39
CA PRO A 226 -17.81 -8.80 -8.28
C PRO A 226 -18.66 -7.53 -8.18
N ALA A 227 -18.11 -6.50 -7.55
CA ALA A 227 -18.75 -5.19 -7.48
C ALA A 227 -19.02 -4.66 -8.92
N ARG A 228 -20.11 -3.90 -9.06
CA ARG A 228 -20.38 -3.22 -10.34
C ARG A 228 -19.31 -2.17 -10.60
N PHE A 229 -19.05 -1.90 -11.87
CA PHE A 229 -18.18 -0.78 -12.25
C PHE A 229 -18.77 0.53 -11.70
N THR A 230 -17.91 1.32 -11.11
CA THR A 230 -18.17 2.73 -10.74
C THR A 230 -17.45 3.63 -11.73
N GLU A 231 -17.89 4.88 -11.86
CA GLU A 231 -17.18 5.88 -12.67
C GLU A 231 -15.73 6.03 -12.23
#